data_0aac113247bdf0c1514f7e1ffdacd6ef
#
_entry.id   0aac113247bdf0c1514f7e1ffdacd6ef
#
_cell.length_a   1.000
_cell.length_b   1.000
_cell.length_c   1.000
_cell.angle_alpha   90.00
_cell.angle_beta   90.00
_cell.angle_gamma   90.00
#
_symmetry.space_group_name_H-M   'P 1'
#
loop_
_entity.id
_entity.type
_entity.pdbx_description
1 polymer ?
#
loop_
_entity_poly.entity_id
_entity_poly.type
_entity_poly.pdbx_seq_one_letter_code
_entity_poly.pdbx_strand_id
1 'polypeptide(L)'
;SMSSEANRAYIMERVDSMMGDHTQTEINNNDDDGVQRASTEEEAVEIIKNELNIELPQFFYWPEEMEYENYTLDTDSQTAIFQYGKDEQLMYFMVISNEKTSSFFAMSDSGTKIKEINSELMNDINLKLWEVLEEGDEQPTYILQWEYKNVYYELSGKILQTEMENIAKNIMY
;
A
#
# COMPACT_ATOMS: atom_id res chain seq x y z
N SER A 1 -14.43 13.71 2.05
CA SER A 1 -14.04 14.68 3.07
C SER A 1 -12.60 15.12 2.87
N MET A 2 -12.20 16.16 3.59
CA MET A 2 -10.82 16.68 3.49
C MET A 2 -9.77 15.66 3.89
N SER A 3 -10.06 14.79 4.86
CA SER A 3 -9.09 13.79 5.32
C SER A 3 -8.81 12.73 4.26
N SER A 4 -9.81 12.25 3.53
CA SER A 4 -9.58 11.28 2.46
C SER A 4 -8.90 11.90 1.25
N GLU A 5 -9.22 13.16 0.93
CA GLU A 5 -8.54 13.90 -0.14
C GLU A 5 -7.06 14.13 0.20
N ALA A 6 -6.78 14.53 1.45
CA ALA A 6 -5.41 14.73 1.92
C ALA A 6 -4.61 13.42 1.87
N ASN A 7 -5.21 12.30 2.30
CA ASN A 7 -4.56 11.00 2.24
C ASN A 7 -4.29 10.59 0.79
N ARG A 8 -5.26 10.79 -0.09
CA ARG A 8 -5.10 10.50 -1.51
C ARG A 8 -3.97 11.33 -2.12
N ALA A 9 -3.95 12.64 -1.85
CA ALA A 9 -2.92 13.53 -2.36
C ALA A 9 -1.53 13.10 -1.89
N TYR A 10 -1.39 12.78 -0.61
CA TYR A 10 -0.13 12.31 -0.05
C TYR A 10 0.36 11.03 -0.75
N ILE A 11 -0.53 10.05 -0.90
CA ILE A 11 -0.16 8.79 -1.54
C ILE A 11 0.15 8.99 -3.03
N MET A 12 -0.64 9.80 -3.74
CA MET A 12 -0.40 10.05 -5.16
C MET A 12 0.92 10.78 -5.38
N GLU A 13 1.28 11.70 -4.50
CA GLU A 13 2.58 12.37 -4.55
C GLU A 13 3.73 11.36 -4.38
N ARG A 14 3.60 10.44 -3.44
CA ARG A 14 4.59 9.37 -3.27
C ARG A 14 4.67 8.45 -4.49
N VAL A 15 3.52 8.09 -5.04
CA VAL A 15 3.44 7.26 -6.25
C VAL A 15 4.14 7.95 -7.41
N ASP A 16 3.84 9.22 -7.64
CA ASP A 16 4.46 9.99 -8.72
C ASP A 16 5.97 10.07 -8.55
N SER A 17 6.43 10.27 -7.33
CA SER A 17 7.85 10.32 -7.02
C SER A 17 8.55 8.99 -7.29
N MET A 18 7.87 7.86 -7.11
CA MET A 18 8.43 6.53 -7.34
C MET A 18 8.35 6.08 -8.80
N MET A 19 7.23 6.36 -9.46
CA MET A 19 7.02 5.97 -10.85
C MET A 19 7.68 6.94 -11.84
N GLY A 20 8.02 8.12 -11.39
CA GLY A 20 8.61 9.14 -12.25
C GLY A 20 7.67 9.56 -13.37
N ASP A 21 8.22 9.76 -14.56
CA ASP A 21 7.45 10.17 -15.74
C ASP A 21 6.83 8.99 -16.50
N HIS A 22 6.75 7.82 -15.89
CA HIS A 22 6.16 6.65 -16.53
C HIS A 22 4.68 6.88 -16.80
N THR A 23 4.30 6.74 -18.07
CA THR A 23 2.95 7.03 -18.53
C THR A 23 2.10 5.78 -18.72
N GLN A 24 2.71 4.60 -18.65
CA GLN A 24 2.02 3.34 -18.88
C GLN A 24 1.61 2.68 -17.59
N THR A 25 0.50 3.09 -17.07
CA THR A 25 -0.07 2.55 -15.85
C THR A 25 -1.35 1.79 -16.20
N GLU A 26 -1.44 0.53 -15.81
CA GLU A 26 -2.67 -0.21 -15.91
C GLU A 26 -3.53 0.11 -14.70
N ILE A 27 -4.72 0.65 -14.95
CA ILE A 27 -5.67 0.99 -13.91
C ILE A 27 -6.90 0.12 -14.10
N ASN A 28 -7.28 -0.63 -13.09
CA ASN A 28 -8.52 -1.36 -13.11
C ASN A 28 -9.66 -0.48 -12.59
N ASN A 29 -10.28 0.25 -13.49
CA ASN A 29 -11.50 0.98 -13.21
C ASN A 29 -12.66 0.21 -13.81
N ASN A 30 -13.64 -0.16 -13.02
CA ASN A 30 -14.78 -0.95 -13.47
C ASN A 30 -15.67 -0.24 -14.48
N ASP A 31 -15.41 0.99 -14.81
CA ASP A 31 -16.22 1.82 -15.67
C ASP A 31 -15.56 2.19 -17.00
N ASP A 32 -14.35 1.73 -17.26
CA ASP A 32 -13.61 2.17 -18.41
C ASP A 32 -13.68 1.15 -19.56
N ASP A 33 -14.05 1.61 -20.74
CA ASP A 33 -14.08 0.94 -22.08
C ASP A 33 -14.73 -0.43 -22.13
N GLY A 34 -15.34 -0.91 -21.06
CA GLY A 34 -15.94 -2.24 -21.02
C GLY A 34 -14.95 -3.38 -20.94
N VAL A 35 -13.68 -3.09 -20.73
CA VAL A 35 -12.64 -4.11 -20.52
C VAL A 35 -12.31 -4.18 -19.04
N GLN A 36 -12.81 -5.21 -18.37
CA GLN A 36 -12.49 -5.47 -16.99
C GLN A 36 -11.29 -6.42 -16.92
N ARG A 37 -10.18 -5.94 -16.36
CA ARG A 37 -8.99 -6.76 -16.16
C ARG A 37 -9.03 -7.51 -14.84
N ALA A 38 -9.55 -6.84 -13.80
CA ALA A 38 -9.75 -7.47 -12.51
C ALA A 38 -10.97 -6.84 -11.84
N SER A 39 -11.98 -7.65 -11.57
CA SER A 39 -13.19 -7.21 -10.85
C SER A 39 -13.09 -7.49 -9.35
N THR A 40 -12.20 -8.37 -8.94
CA THR A 40 -12.04 -8.78 -7.54
C THR A 40 -10.59 -8.61 -7.09
N GLU A 41 -10.41 -8.55 -5.77
CA GLU A 41 -9.07 -8.52 -5.18
C GLU A 41 -8.26 -9.77 -5.55
N GLU A 42 -8.90 -10.95 -5.56
CA GLU A 42 -8.24 -12.20 -5.92
C GLU A 42 -7.68 -12.17 -7.33
N GLU A 43 -8.44 -11.61 -8.27
CA GLU A 43 -7.98 -11.46 -9.64
C GLU A 43 -6.81 -10.48 -9.74
N ALA A 44 -6.90 -9.36 -9.01
CA ALA A 44 -5.82 -8.37 -8.96
C ALA A 44 -4.54 -8.97 -8.39
N VAL A 45 -4.66 -9.75 -7.32
CA VAL A 45 -3.53 -10.44 -6.70
C VAL A 45 -2.84 -11.37 -7.71
N GLU A 46 -3.61 -12.17 -8.45
CA GLU A 46 -3.04 -13.09 -9.43
C GLU A 46 -2.34 -12.35 -10.58
N ILE A 47 -2.95 -11.28 -11.07
CA ILE A 47 -2.35 -10.46 -12.14
C ILE A 47 -1.01 -9.88 -11.67
N ILE A 48 -0.98 -9.28 -10.50
CA ILE A 48 0.22 -8.62 -9.99
C ILE A 48 1.32 -9.63 -9.67
N LYS A 49 0.98 -10.75 -9.04
CA LYS A 49 1.94 -11.83 -8.77
C LYS A 49 2.61 -12.31 -10.05
N ASN A 50 1.82 -12.50 -11.10
CA ASN A 50 2.33 -13.01 -12.38
C ASN A 50 3.13 -11.94 -13.14
N GLU A 51 2.62 -10.73 -13.22
CA GLU A 51 3.26 -9.65 -13.98
C GLU A 51 4.58 -9.19 -13.34
N LEU A 52 4.64 -9.13 -12.03
CA LEU A 52 5.85 -8.72 -11.31
C LEU A 52 6.71 -9.90 -10.86
N ASN A 53 6.22 -11.12 -11.00
CA ASN A 53 6.89 -12.34 -10.55
C ASN A 53 7.29 -12.25 -9.07
N ILE A 54 6.33 -11.97 -8.22
CA ILE A 54 6.53 -11.75 -6.79
C ILE A 54 5.55 -12.57 -5.96
N GLU A 55 5.84 -12.66 -4.66
CA GLU A 55 4.88 -13.16 -3.69
C GLU A 55 4.15 -11.96 -3.07
N LEU A 56 2.89 -12.16 -2.70
CA LEU A 56 2.09 -11.17 -1.99
C LEU A 56 1.69 -11.72 -0.63
N PRO A 57 1.66 -10.87 0.39
CA PRO A 57 1.26 -11.31 1.73
C PRO A 57 -0.23 -11.58 1.81
N GLN A 58 -0.59 -12.38 2.79
CA GLN A 58 -1.97 -12.51 3.23
C GLN A 58 -2.12 -11.76 4.54
N PHE A 59 -3.19 -10.99 4.65
CA PHE A 59 -3.53 -10.25 5.85
C PHE A 59 -4.60 -11.01 6.61
N PHE A 60 -4.25 -11.61 7.74
CA PHE A 60 -5.19 -12.40 8.55
C PHE A 60 -5.97 -11.53 9.53
N TYR A 61 -5.64 -10.27 9.61
CA TYR A 61 -6.43 -9.23 10.25
C TYR A 61 -6.66 -8.11 9.25
N TRP A 62 -7.87 -7.63 9.13
CA TRP A 62 -8.23 -6.54 8.24
C TRP A 62 -9.34 -5.70 8.87
N PRO A 63 -9.28 -4.37 8.79
CA PRO A 63 -10.33 -3.52 9.36
C PRO A 63 -11.69 -3.82 8.75
N GLU A 64 -12.73 -3.85 9.59
CA GLU A 64 -14.09 -4.11 9.13
C GLU A 64 -14.51 -3.10 8.07
N GLU A 65 -15.20 -3.59 7.03
CA GLU A 65 -15.77 -2.78 5.96
C GLU A 65 -14.75 -2.07 5.08
N MET A 66 -13.46 -2.28 5.30
CA MET A 66 -12.41 -1.74 4.43
C MET A 66 -12.31 -2.64 3.21
N GLU A 67 -12.96 -2.23 2.12
CA GLU A 67 -13.15 -3.06 0.94
C GLU A 67 -12.21 -2.70 -0.21
N TYR A 68 -11.82 -3.71 -0.97
CA TYR A 68 -11.04 -3.53 -2.18
C TYR A 68 -11.82 -2.69 -3.21
N GLU A 69 -11.14 -1.72 -3.83
CA GLU A 69 -11.73 -0.86 -4.85
C GLU A 69 -11.10 -1.06 -6.23
N ASN A 70 -9.78 -0.95 -6.31
CA ASN A 70 -9.07 -1.09 -7.58
C ASN A 70 -7.57 -1.32 -7.36
N TYR A 71 -6.86 -1.55 -8.45
CA TYR A 71 -5.40 -1.62 -8.45
C TYR A 71 -4.81 -0.80 -9.59
N THR A 72 -3.56 -0.44 -9.43
CA THR A 72 -2.72 0.19 -10.45
C THR A 72 -1.45 -0.64 -10.60
N LEU A 73 -1.04 -0.91 -11.82
CA LEU A 73 0.16 -1.67 -12.11
C LEU A 73 1.01 -0.94 -13.14
N ASP A 74 2.29 -0.74 -12.83
CA ASP A 74 3.27 -0.19 -13.76
C ASP A 74 4.41 -1.21 -13.87
N THR A 75 4.48 -1.90 -14.99
CA THR A 75 5.49 -2.92 -15.24
C THR A 75 6.88 -2.31 -15.51
N ASP A 76 6.94 -1.09 -15.99
CA ASP A 76 8.23 -0.42 -16.22
C ASP A 76 8.95 -0.11 -14.91
N SER A 77 8.24 0.41 -13.93
CA SER A 77 8.79 0.66 -12.59
C SER A 77 8.71 -0.54 -11.66
N GLN A 78 8.07 -1.63 -12.09
CA GLN A 78 7.84 -2.83 -11.27
C GLN A 78 7.10 -2.50 -9.97
N THR A 79 6.06 -1.69 -10.09
CA THR A 79 5.29 -1.18 -8.96
C THR A 79 3.81 -1.50 -9.13
N ALA A 80 3.16 -1.88 -8.04
CA ALA A 80 1.71 -2.08 -8.01
C ALA A 80 1.13 -1.44 -6.75
N ILE A 81 -0.12 -0.99 -6.84
CA ILE A 81 -0.83 -0.37 -5.74
C ILE A 81 -2.25 -0.92 -5.71
N PHE A 82 -2.65 -1.44 -4.56
CA PHE A 82 -4.05 -1.80 -4.30
C PHE A 82 -4.69 -0.66 -3.51
N GLN A 83 -5.89 -0.29 -3.87
CA GLN A 83 -6.66 0.72 -3.15
C GLN A 83 -7.85 0.06 -2.45
N TYR A 84 -8.04 0.45 -1.20
CA TYR A 84 -9.15 0.01 -0.36
C TYR A 84 -9.88 1.22 0.19
N GLY A 85 -11.17 1.07 0.43
CA GLY A 85 -11.97 2.17 0.96
C GLY A 85 -13.06 1.71 1.92
N LYS A 86 -13.36 2.59 2.87
CA LYS A 86 -14.48 2.47 3.81
C LYS A 86 -15.00 3.86 4.08
N ASP A 87 -16.23 4.14 3.69
CA ASP A 87 -16.80 5.49 3.77
C ASP A 87 -15.84 6.47 3.08
N GLU A 88 -15.25 7.40 3.84
CA GLU A 88 -14.29 8.36 3.32
C GLU A 88 -12.83 8.00 3.65
N GLN A 89 -12.61 6.85 4.29
CA GLN A 89 -11.27 6.38 4.62
C GLN A 89 -10.71 5.56 3.47
N LEU A 90 -9.44 5.82 3.14
CA LEU A 90 -8.72 5.11 2.09
C LEU A 90 -7.48 4.46 2.67
N MET A 91 -7.18 3.27 2.16
CA MET A 91 -5.91 2.59 2.42
C MET A 91 -5.28 2.19 1.10
N TYR A 92 -3.97 2.21 1.07
CA TYR A 92 -3.19 1.84 -0.09
C TYR A 92 -2.16 0.79 0.30
N PHE A 93 -2.13 -0.30 -0.46
CA PHE A 93 -1.09 -1.31 -0.32
C PHE A 93 -0.20 -1.26 -1.55
N MET A 94 1.05 -0.90 -1.35
CA MET A 94 2.01 -0.65 -2.41
C MET A 94 3.10 -1.71 -2.40
N VAL A 95 3.47 -2.17 -3.58
CA VAL A 95 4.51 -3.19 -3.76
C VAL A 95 5.50 -2.69 -4.78
N ILE A 96 6.79 -2.76 -4.46
CA ILE A 96 7.85 -2.40 -5.37
C ILE A 96 8.86 -3.53 -5.47
N SER A 97 9.01 -4.05 -6.69
CA SER A 97 9.94 -5.13 -6.99
C SER A 97 11.26 -4.65 -7.59
N ASN A 98 11.42 -3.34 -7.77
CA ASN A 98 12.60 -2.73 -8.37
C ASN A 98 13.59 -2.26 -7.31
N GLU A 99 14.80 -2.83 -7.30
CA GLU A 99 15.84 -2.47 -6.32
C GLU A 99 16.19 -0.98 -6.32
N LYS A 100 16.17 -0.35 -7.49
CA LYS A 100 16.51 1.08 -7.61
C LYS A 100 15.44 1.97 -6.98
N THR A 101 14.19 1.52 -6.99
CA THR A 101 13.07 2.30 -6.47
C THR A 101 12.88 2.04 -4.98
N SER A 102 13.32 0.90 -4.47
CA SER A 102 13.15 0.52 -3.08
C SER A 102 13.81 1.49 -2.10
N SER A 103 14.88 2.18 -2.52
CA SER A 103 15.53 3.18 -1.66
C SER A 103 14.63 4.38 -1.35
N PHE A 104 13.61 4.63 -2.18
CA PHE A 104 12.64 5.70 -1.94
C PHE A 104 11.66 5.40 -0.81
N PHE A 105 11.64 4.17 -0.33
CA PHE A 105 10.81 3.82 0.82
C PHE A 105 11.37 4.26 2.15
N ALA A 106 12.60 4.76 2.18
CA ALA A 106 13.13 5.35 3.40
C ALA A 106 12.35 6.63 3.70
N MET A 107 11.55 6.61 4.75
CA MET A 107 10.80 7.77 5.21
C MET A 107 11.75 8.70 5.93
N SER A 108 12.37 9.63 5.20
CA SER A 108 13.39 10.48 5.81
C SER A 108 12.88 11.83 6.29
N ASP A 109 11.86 12.40 5.62
CA ASP A 109 11.60 13.83 5.78
C ASP A 109 10.28 14.20 6.46
N SER A 110 9.24 13.37 6.39
CA SER A 110 7.92 13.75 6.88
C SER A 110 7.31 12.78 7.87
N GLY A 111 7.97 11.66 8.12
CA GLY A 111 7.46 10.63 9.00
C GLY A 111 8.29 10.45 10.26
N THR A 112 7.62 10.07 11.35
CA THR A 112 8.25 9.68 12.59
C THR A 112 8.09 8.18 12.79
N LYS A 113 9.20 7.47 12.95
CA LYS A 113 9.15 6.04 13.25
C LYS A 113 8.66 5.84 14.67
N ILE A 114 7.54 5.14 14.84
CA ILE A 114 6.93 4.89 16.15
C ILE A 114 7.52 3.64 16.79
N LYS A 115 7.57 2.54 16.04
CA LYS A 115 8.05 1.26 16.58
C LYS A 115 8.32 0.27 15.44
N GLU A 116 8.92 -0.84 15.80
CA GLU A 116 9.04 -2.02 14.96
C GLU A 116 8.10 -3.09 15.49
N ILE A 117 7.46 -3.82 14.58
CA ILE A 117 6.49 -4.85 14.92
C ILE A 117 6.88 -6.12 14.17
N ASN A 118 6.94 -7.23 14.87
CA ASN A 118 7.13 -8.52 14.23
C ASN A 118 5.78 -9.16 13.98
N SER A 119 5.65 -9.79 12.83
CA SER A 119 4.47 -10.64 12.60
C SER A 119 4.46 -11.78 13.61
N GLU A 120 3.31 -12.08 14.15
CA GLU A 120 3.14 -13.22 15.06
C GLU A 120 2.95 -14.53 14.30
N LEU A 121 2.68 -14.45 13.00
CA LEU A 121 2.46 -15.62 12.13
C LEU A 121 3.72 -16.07 11.40
N MET A 122 4.67 -15.16 11.20
CA MET A 122 5.98 -15.44 10.57
C MET A 122 7.08 -14.66 11.26
N ASN A 123 8.04 -15.36 11.84
CA ASN A 123 9.12 -14.74 12.62
C ASN A 123 10.09 -13.89 11.80
N ASP A 124 10.12 -14.09 10.48
CA ASP A 124 11.09 -13.44 9.61
C ASP A 124 10.65 -12.05 9.12
N ILE A 125 9.44 -11.63 9.49
CA ILE A 125 8.89 -10.37 9.00
C ILE A 125 8.89 -9.34 10.11
N ASN A 126 9.75 -8.34 9.93
CA ASN A 126 9.83 -7.17 10.81
C ASN A 126 9.30 -5.97 10.05
N LEU A 127 8.28 -5.32 10.61
CA LEU A 127 7.64 -4.15 10.01
C LEU A 127 7.99 -2.91 10.79
N LYS A 128 8.22 -1.83 10.06
CA LYS A 128 8.41 -0.49 10.64
C LYS A 128 7.11 0.26 10.57
N LEU A 129 6.66 0.79 11.70
CA LEU A 129 5.46 1.62 11.78
C LEU A 129 5.87 3.09 11.87
N TRP A 130 5.36 3.87 10.93
CA TRP A 130 5.60 5.30 10.84
C TRP A 130 4.30 6.07 11.03
N GLU A 131 4.42 7.27 11.57
CA GLU A 131 3.33 8.22 11.68
C GLU A 131 3.68 9.46 10.88
N VAL A 132 2.75 9.89 10.03
CA VAL A 132 2.91 11.11 9.24
C VAL A 132 1.71 12.02 9.55
N LEU A 133 2.01 13.20 10.07
CA LEU A 133 1.01 14.22 10.35
C LEU A 133 1.41 15.49 9.61
N GLU A 134 0.67 15.80 8.55
CA GLU A 134 0.92 17.02 7.79
C GLU A 134 0.06 18.17 8.31
N GLU A 135 0.46 19.39 7.95
CA GLU A 135 -0.28 20.58 8.36
C GLU A 135 -1.71 20.51 7.83
N GLY A 136 -2.66 20.72 8.75
CA GLY A 136 -4.08 20.66 8.44
C GLY A 136 -4.71 19.29 8.62
N ASP A 137 -3.93 18.24 8.92
CA ASP A 137 -4.48 16.92 9.18
C ASP A 137 -5.14 16.84 10.53
N GLU A 138 -6.35 16.29 10.58
CA GLU A 138 -7.06 16.02 11.83
C GLU A 138 -6.57 14.73 12.49
N GLN A 139 -6.10 13.77 11.71
CA GLN A 139 -5.50 12.55 12.23
C GLN A 139 -4.32 12.12 11.35
N PRO A 140 -3.35 11.43 11.93
CA PRO A 140 -2.18 11.04 11.16
C PRO A 140 -2.47 9.94 10.16
N THR A 141 -1.60 9.84 9.15
CA THR A 141 -1.48 8.66 8.30
C THR A 141 -0.48 7.72 8.95
N TYR A 142 -0.84 6.48 9.11
CA TYR A 142 0.08 5.45 9.57
C TYR A 142 0.58 4.65 8.38
N ILE A 143 1.85 4.32 8.40
CA ILE A 143 2.52 3.60 7.32
C ILE A 143 3.28 2.42 7.90
N LEU A 144 3.03 1.24 7.36
CA LEU A 144 3.81 0.04 7.63
C LEU A 144 4.74 -0.21 6.44
N GLN A 145 6.00 -0.49 6.73
CA GLN A 145 6.98 -0.85 5.70
C GLN A 145 7.69 -2.13 6.08
N TRP A 146 7.85 -3.02 5.11
CA TRP A 146 8.63 -4.24 5.31
C TRP A 146 9.19 -4.73 3.99
N GLU A 147 10.14 -5.64 4.09
CA GLU A 147 10.76 -6.29 2.95
C GLU A 147 10.60 -7.80 3.08
N TYR A 148 10.33 -8.47 1.97
CA TYR A 148 10.31 -9.91 1.91
C TYR A 148 10.83 -10.38 0.57
N LYS A 149 11.87 -11.22 0.58
CA LYS A 149 12.51 -11.77 -0.64
C LYS A 149 12.85 -10.69 -1.66
N ASN A 150 13.49 -9.62 -1.20
CA ASN A 150 13.93 -8.49 -2.02
C ASN A 150 12.81 -7.68 -2.68
N VAL A 151 11.59 -7.83 -2.20
CA VAL A 151 10.45 -7.02 -2.60
C VAL A 151 10.05 -6.14 -1.42
N TYR A 152 9.73 -4.89 -1.72
CA TYR A 152 9.34 -3.89 -0.73
C TYR A 152 7.84 -3.71 -0.71
N TYR A 153 7.30 -3.65 0.49
CA TYR A 153 5.86 -3.54 0.72
C TYR A 153 5.57 -2.37 1.64
N GLU A 154 4.50 -1.66 1.35
CA GLU A 154 4.06 -0.54 2.17
C GLU A 154 2.55 -0.51 2.23
N LEU A 155 2.02 -0.41 3.44
CA LEU A 155 0.59 -0.22 3.67
C LEU A 155 0.39 1.11 4.37
N SER A 156 -0.46 1.97 3.83
CA SER A 156 -0.69 3.29 4.41
C SER A 156 -2.17 3.63 4.48
N GLY A 157 -2.56 4.36 5.49
CA GLY A 157 -3.93 4.81 5.64
C GLY A 157 -4.16 5.65 6.89
N LYS A 158 -5.25 6.41 6.86
CA LYS A 158 -5.72 7.19 8.01
C LYS A 158 -6.69 6.34 8.83
N ILE A 159 -6.18 5.26 9.40
CA ILE A 159 -6.91 4.38 10.31
C ILE A 159 -6.32 4.52 11.71
N LEU A 160 -6.91 3.89 12.70
CA LEU A 160 -6.38 3.90 14.05
C LEU A 160 -5.02 3.18 14.10
N GLN A 161 -4.12 3.68 14.94
CA GLN A 161 -2.82 3.05 15.14
C GLN A 161 -2.97 1.59 15.55
N THR A 162 -3.91 1.29 16.44
CA THR A 162 -4.19 -0.08 16.90
C THR A 162 -4.60 -1.00 15.76
N GLU A 163 -5.37 -0.50 14.80
CA GLU A 163 -5.76 -1.26 13.62
C GLU A 163 -4.54 -1.59 12.76
N MET A 164 -3.68 -0.61 12.54
CA MET A 164 -2.45 -0.82 11.75
C MET A 164 -1.51 -1.80 12.45
N GLU A 165 -1.37 -1.71 13.77
CA GLU A 165 -0.57 -2.67 14.54
C GLU A 165 -1.13 -4.09 14.45
N ASN A 166 -2.46 -4.23 14.48
CA ASN A 166 -3.09 -5.54 14.35
C ASN A 166 -2.87 -6.15 12.96
N ILE A 167 -2.90 -5.33 11.93
CA ILE A 167 -2.56 -5.78 10.58
C ILE A 167 -1.11 -6.30 10.55
N ALA A 168 -0.19 -5.52 11.11
CA ALA A 168 1.23 -5.87 11.12
C ALA A 168 1.50 -7.20 11.82
N LYS A 169 0.82 -7.47 12.92
CA LYS A 169 0.98 -8.71 13.70
C LYS A 169 0.47 -9.94 12.97
N ASN A 170 -0.37 -9.77 11.98
CA ASN A 170 -1.11 -10.85 11.33
C ASN A 170 -0.86 -10.93 9.83
N ILE A 171 0.39 -10.76 9.43
CA ILE A 171 0.84 -10.90 8.05
C ILE A 171 1.54 -12.24 7.88
N MET A 172 1.22 -12.94 6.79
CA MET A 172 1.85 -14.20 6.43
C MET A 172 1.98 -14.32 4.91
N TYR A 173 3.03 -14.98 4.48
CA TYR A 173 3.26 -15.31 3.06
C TYR A 173 3.04 -16.78 2.76
#